data_cd98c373a26f7820fb18b9a20d06bf1f
#
_entry.id   cd98c373a26f7820fb18b9a20d06bf1f
#
_cell.length_a   1.000
_cell.length_b   1.000
_cell.length_c   1.000
_cell.angle_alpha   90.00
_cell.angle_beta   90.00
_cell.angle_gamma   90.00
#
_symmetry.space_group_name_H-M   'P 1'
#
loop_
_entity.id
_entity.type
_entity.pdbx_description
1 polymer ?
#
loop_
_entity_poly.entity_id
_entity_poly.type
_entity_poly.pdbx_seq_one_letter_code
_entity_poly.pdbx_strand_id
1 'polypeptide(L)'
;LFSGLILCLFIISCTNCKRDTDSALEDECNLVVIIPPSEYPYLFKTKGYDPVTKEVKVCHNDSRWWSLYKKEIEEGDTIVKKKGELIFYIHKKDTIIAHEWVCYDGDGKHTYVK
;
A
#
# COMPACT_ATOMS: atom_id res chain seq x y z
N LEU A 1 -35.89 12.07 -13.07
CA LEU A 1 -34.74 12.21 -13.96
C LEU A 1 -33.52 12.74 -13.20
N PHE A 2 -33.70 13.86 -12.49
CA PHE A 2 -32.58 14.43 -11.76
C PHE A 2 -32.11 13.55 -10.58
N SER A 3 -33.04 12.89 -9.91
CA SER A 3 -32.67 12.02 -8.80
C SER A 3 -31.92 10.78 -9.27
N GLY A 4 -32.25 10.28 -10.47
CA GLY A 4 -31.52 9.17 -11.05
C GLY A 4 -30.08 9.54 -11.38
N LEU A 5 -29.87 10.74 -11.92
CA LEU A 5 -28.55 11.23 -12.25
C LEU A 5 -27.70 11.43 -11.00
N ILE A 6 -28.28 12.01 -9.96
CA ILE A 6 -27.59 12.21 -8.69
C ILE A 6 -27.22 10.88 -8.07
N LEU A 7 -28.10 9.90 -8.14
CA LEU A 7 -27.85 8.57 -7.62
C LEU A 7 -26.69 7.90 -8.33
N CYS A 8 -26.60 8.04 -9.64
CA CYS A 8 -25.47 7.51 -10.40
C CYS A 8 -24.13 8.11 -9.96
N LEU A 9 -24.10 9.41 -9.78
CA LEU A 9 -22.89 10.08 -9.31
C LEU A 9 -22.49 9.59 -7.92
N PHE A 10 -23.45 9.41 -7.05
CA PHE A 10 -23.21 8.91 -5.71
C PHE A 10 -22.64 7.49 -5.73
N ILE A 11 -23.21 6.62 -6.56
CA ILE A 11 -22.71 5.25 -6.70
C ILE A 11 -21.28 5.24 -7.23
N ILE A 12 -20.97 6.07 -8.22
CA ILE A 12 -19.61 6.16 -8.76
C ILE A 12 -18.62 6.56 -7.66
N SER A 13 -18.98 7.53 -6.81
CA SER A 13 -18.09 7.97 -5.76
C SER A 13 -17.88 6.92 -4.65
N CYS A 14 -18.79 5.94 -4.52
CA CYS A 14 -18.74 4.92 -3.48
C CYS A 14 -18.12 3.60 -3.94
N THR A 15 -17.73 3.45 -5.22
CA THR A 15 -17.33 2.16 -5.77
C THR A 15 -15.82 1.97 -5.91
N ASN A 16 -15.03 2.86 -5.35
CA ASN A 16 -13.58 2.82 -5.57
C ASN A 16 -12.87 1.70 -4.82
N CYS A 17 -13.49 1.14 -3.79
CA CYS A 17 -12.84 0.11 -2.98
C CYS A 17 -12.48 -1.15 -3.75
N LYS A 18 -13.35 -1.60 -4.64
CA LYS A 18 -13.03 -2.78 -5.44
C LYS A 18 -11.84 -2.53 -6.35
N ARG A 19 -11.83 -1.39 -7.03
CA ARG A 19 -10.73 -1.03 -7.92
C ARG A 19 -9.43 -0.87 -7.15
N ASP A 20 -9.48 -0.21 -5.99
CA ASP A 20 -8.30 0.00 -5.18
C ASP A 20 -7.79 -1.30 -4.60
N THR A 21 -8.68 -2.22 -4.24
CA THR A 21 -8.29 -3.54 -3.78
C THR A 21 -7.63 -4.34 -4.88
N ASP A 22 -8.18 -4.30 -6.09
CA ASP A 22 -7.58 -4.98 -7.24
C ASP A 22 -6.18 -4.43 -7.52
N SER A 23 -6.00 -3.12 -7.39
CA SER A 23 -4.71 -2.49 -7.53
C SER A 23 -3.74 -2.94 -6.44
N ALA A 24 -4.20 -3.03 -5.20
CA ALA A 24 -3.39 -3.49 -4.09
C ALA A 24 -2.93 -4.94 -4.28
N LEU A 25 -3.77 -5.78 -4.89
CA LEU A 25 -3.39 -7.16 -5.20
C LEU A 25 -2.22 -7.23 -6.17
N GLU A 26 -2.11 -6.27 -7.08
CA GLU A 26 -1.04 -6.23 -8.07
C GLU A 26 0.26 -5.63 -7.53
N ASP A 27 0.21 -4.90 -6.43
CA ASP A 27 1.39 -4.28 -5.85
C ASP A 27 2.38 -5.32 -5.36
N GLU A 28 3.66 -5.02 -5.54
CA GLU A 28 4.75 -5.90 -5.12
C GLU A 28 5.93 -5.07 -4.66
N CYS A 29 6.52 -5.46 -3.55
CA CYS A 29 7.74 -4.81 -3.06
C CYS A 29 8.50 -5.81 -2.20
N ASN A 30 9.75 -6.09 -2.55
CA ASN A 30 10.64 -6.91 -1.74
C ASN A 30 11.97 -6.17 -1.70
N LEU A 31 12.20 -5.44 -0.62
CA LEU A 31 13.25 -4.41 -0.60
C LEU A 31 13.87 -4.28 0.78
N VAL A 32 15.21 -4.34 0.83
CA VAL A 32 15.95 -3.91 2.02
C VAL A 32 16.18 -2.41 1.88
N VAL A 33 15.68 -1.65 2.84
CA VAL A 33 15.60 -0.18 2.74
C VAL A 33 16.95 0.47 2.97
N ILE A 34 17.36 1.34 2.03
CA ILE A 34 18.52 2.22 2.17
C ILE A 34 18.05 3.63 2.50
N ILE A 35 17.09 4.14 1.72
CA ILE A 35 16.51 5.47 1.95
C ILE A 35 15.05 5.29 2.31
N PRO A 36 14.69 5.56 3.58
CA PRO A 36 13.31 5.35 4.04
C PRO A 36 12.31 6.25 3.32
N PRO A 37 11.03 5.83 3.25
CA PRO A 37 10.02 6.62 2.57
C PRO A 37 9.76 7.97 3.24
N SER A 38 10.05 8.13 4.51
CA SER A 38 9.90 9.41 5.20
C SER A 38 10.83 10.49 4.67
N GLU A 39 11.90 10.10 3.95
CA GLU A 39 12.86 11.05 3.39
C GLU A 39 12.40 11.62 2.04
N TYR A 40 11.32 11.12 1.47
CA TYR A 40 10.82 11.57 0.19
C TYR A 40 9.51 12.35 0.34
N PRO A 41 9.31 13.41 -0.47
CA PRO A 41 8.07 14.20 -0.41
C PRO A 41 6.90 13.56 -1.17
N TYR A 42 6.96 12.29 -1.47
CA TYR A 42 5.91 11.55 -2.16
C TYR A 42 5.01 10.83 -1.15
N LEU A 43 3.85 10.36 -1.60
CA LEU A 43 3.00 9.55 -0.75
C LEU A 43 3.77 8.34 -0.25
N PHE A 44 4.37 7.58 -1.18
CA PHE A 44 5.25 6.49 -0.80
C PHE A 44 6.31 6.24 -1.86
N LYS A 45 7.55 6.39 -1.49
CA LYS A 45 8.70 6.04 -2.32
C LYS A 45 9.85 5.68 -1.40
N THR A 46 10.47 4.54 -1.66
CA THR A 46 11.62 4.11 -0.87
C THR A 46 12.63 3.45 -1.80
N LYS A 47 13.90 3.62 -1.50
CA LYS A 47 14.99 3.06 -2.29
C LYS A 47 15.76 2.06 -1.45
N GLY A 48 16.18 0.98 -2.09
CA GLY A 48 16.95 -0.04 -1.42
C GLY A 48 17.47 -1.05 -2.41
N TYR A 49 17.59 -2.30 -1.98
CA TYR A 49 18.07 -3.36 -2.83
C TYR A 49 17.27 -4.64 -2.61
N ASP A 50 17.26 -5.49 -3.62
CA ASP A 50 16.63 -6.79 -3.55
C ASP A 50 17.39 -7.66 -2.54
N PRO A 51 16.70 -8.32 -1.58
CA PRO A 51 17.38 -9.14 -0.58
C PRO A 51 18.21 -10.30 -1.16
N VAL A 52 17.79 -10.81 -2.31
CA VAL A 52 18.43 -11.96 -2.94
C VAL A 52 19.48 -11.54 -3.96
N THR A 53 19.08 -10.72 -4.93
CA THR A 53 19.95 -10.34 -6.05
C THR A 53 20.89 -9.19 -5.72
N LYS A 54 20.57 -8.40 -4.68
CA LYS A 54 21.30 -7.20 -4.27
C LYS A 54 21.20 -6.07 -5.27
N GLU A 55 20.33 -6.20 -6.27
CA GLU A 55 20.10 -5.15 -7.26
C GLU A 55 19.40 -3.97 -6.62
N VAL A 56 19.89 -2.77 -6.87
CA VAL A 56 19.28 -1.53 -6.36
C VAL A 56 17.98 -1.29 -7.09
N LYS A 57 16.95 -0.96 -6.34
CA LYS A 57 15.63 -0.68 -6.91
C LYS A 57 14.82 0.26 -6.01
N VAL A 58 13.69 0.67 -6.52
CA VAL A 58 12.78 1.61 -5.87
C VAL A 58 11.40 0.99 -5.81
N CYS A 59 10.75 1.11 -4.65
CA CYS A 59 9.31 0.83 -4.54
C CYS A 59 8.61 2.17 -4.45
N HIS A 60 7.66 2.41 -5.34
CA HIS A 60 6.91 3.65 -5.43
C HIS A 60 5.42 3.32 -5.53
N ASN A 61 4.61 3.96 -4.72
CA ASN A 61 3.18 3.71 -4.71
C ASN A 61 2.43 4.97 -4.31
N ASP A 62 1.32 5.23 -4.98
CA ASP A 62 0.49 6.40 -4.70
C ASP A 62 -0.71 6.07 -3.81
N SER A 63 -0.76 4.85 -3.30
CA SER A 63 -1.83 4.38 -2.43
C SER A 63 -1.69 4.93 -1.03
N ARG A 64 -2.82 5.31 -0.42
CA ARG A 64 -2.83 5.75 0.96
C ARG A 64 -2.44 4.64 1.92
N TRP A 65 -2.72 3.41 1.57
CA TRP A 65 -2.36 2.26 2.38
C TRP A 65 -0.87 2.26 2.73
N TRP A 66 -0.04 2.39 1.71
CA TRP A 66 1.40 2.44 1.91
C TRP A 66 1.83 3.67 2.69
N SER A 67 1.25 4.82 2.37
CA SER A 67 1.67 6.08 2.97
C SER A 67 1.32 6.20 4.44
N LEU A 68 0.28 5.49 4.90
CA LEU A 68 -0.11 5.51 6.31
C LEU A 68 1.01 5.00 7.22
N TYR A 69 1.84 4.09 6.72
CA TYR A 69 2.84 3.42 7.53
C TYR A 69 4.28 3.80 7.18
N LYS A 70 4.47 4.82 6.37
CA LYS A 70 5.82 5.15 5.91
C LYS A 70 6.76 5.57 7.04
N LYS A 71 6.23 6.10 8.13
CA LYS A 71 7.06 6.50 9.27
C LYS A 71 7.55 5.31 10.10
N GLU A 72 6.94 4.15 9.92
CA GLU A 72 7.37 2.94 10.61
C GLU A 72 8.58 2.29 9.94
N ILE A 73 8.88 2.69 8.72
CA ILE A 73 9.92 2.06 7.91
C ILE A 73 11.22 2.83 8.06
N GLU A 74 12.26 2.14 8.50
CA GLU A 74 13.58 2.70 8.76
C GLU A 74 14.63 2.04 7.88
N GLU A 75 15.78 2.69 7.78
CA GLU A 75 16.92 2.12 7.07
C GLU A 75 17.28 0.75 7.66
N GLY A 76 17.50 -0.23 6.80
CA GLY A 76 17.82 -1.60 7.21
C GLY A 76 16.61 -2.52 7.34
N ASP A 77 15.40 -1.96 7.40
CA ASP A 77 14.18 -2.78 7.41
C ASP A 77 14.00 -3.44 6.06
N THR A 78 13.27 -4.56 6.04
CA THR A 78 12.90 -5.21 4.79
C THR A 78 11.40 -5.14 4.61
N ILE A 79 10.97 -4.58 3.49
CA ILE A 79 9.56 -4.51 3.12
C ILE A 79 9.24 -5.72 2.26
N VAL A 80 8.19 -6.46 2.60
CA VAL A 80 7.76 -7.62 1.82
C VAL A 80 6.28 -7.51 1.52
N LYS A 81 5.94 -7.30 0.27
CA LYS A 81 4.56 -7.36 -0.21
C LYS A 81 4.55 -8.22 -1.47
N LYS A 82 3.81 -9.29 -1.45
CA LYS A 82 3.73 -10.22 -2.57
C LYS A 82 2.51 -9.91 -3.43
N LYS A 83 2.71 -10.06 -4.74
CA LYS A 83 1.60 -9.96 -5.69
C LYS A 83 0.55 -11.02 -5.35
N GLY A 84 -0.71 -10.62 -5.38
CA GLY A 84 -1.81 -11.51 -5.06
C GLY A 84 -2.19 -11.58 -3.59
N GLU A 85 -1.45 -10.92 -2.72
CA GLU A 85 -1.75 -10.85 -1.29
C GLU A 85 -2.19 -9.45 -0.89
N LEU A 86 -3.02 -9.37 0.14
CA LEU A 86 -3.54 -8.11 0.66
C LEU A 86 -2.94 -7.80 2.03
N ILE A 87 -1.65 -8.00 2.14
CA ILE A 87 -0.91 -7.73 3.37
C ILE A 87 0.53 -7.39 2.98
N PHE A 88 1.12 -6.43 3.68
CA PHE A 88 2.56 -6.24 3.57
C PHE A 88 3.20 -6.31 4.94
N TYR A 89 4.47 -6.67 4.95
CA TYR A 89 5.25 -6.86 6.16
C TYR A 89 6.43 -5.91 6.18
N ILE A 90 6.74 -5.42 7.38
CA ILE A 90 7.97 -4.67 7.63
C ILE A 90 8.79 -5.52 8.58
N HIS A 91 9.85 -6.13 8.07
CA HIS A 91 10.74 -6.96 8.86
C HIS A 91 11.81 -6.08 9.51
N LYS A 92 11.74 -5.97 10.81
CA LYS A 92 12.74 -5.26 11.60
C LYS A 92 13.67 -6.28 12.26
N LYS A 93 14.72 -5.79 12.92
CA LYS A 93 15.71 -6.66 13.54
C LYS A 93 15.07 -7.66 14.51
N ASP A 94 14.15 -7.20 15.35
CA ASP A 94 13.59 -8.02 16.43
C ASP A 94 12.09 -8.30 16.28
N THR A 95 11.46 -7.81 15.22
CA THR A 95 10.02 -7.98 15.08
C THR A 95 9.59 -7.85 13.63
N ILE A 96 8.38 -8.32 13.36
CA ILE A 96 7.74 -8.20 12.05
C ILE A 96 6.41 -7.49 12.27
N ILE A 97 6.22 -6.39 11.56
CA ILE A 97 4.96 -5.65 11.58
C ILE A 97 4.18 -6.02 10.34
N ALA A 98 2.94 -6.40 10.49
CA ALA A 98 2.07 -6.77 9.38
C ALA A 98 0.92 -5.79 9.27
N HIS A 99 0.63 -5.35 8.05
CA HIS A 99 -0.47 -4.43 7.77
C HIS A 99 -1.38 -5.02 6.70
N GLU A 100 -2.60 -5.31 7.11
CA GLU A 100 -3.61 -5.81 6.19
C GLU A 100 -4.25 -4.67 5.42
N TRP A 101 -4.66 -4.97 4.19
CA TRP A 101 -5.36 -4.01 3.36
C TRP A 101 -6.72 -3.68 3.96
N VAL A 102 -6.99 -2.39 4.05
CA VAL A 102 -8.27 -1.88 4.49
C VAL A 102 -8.69 -0.78 3.53
N CYS A 103 -9.93 -0.83 3.06
CA CYS A 103 -10.49 0.22 2.25
C CYS A 103 -11.55 0.97 3.04
N TYR A 104 -11.49 2.29 2.96
CA TYR A 104 -12.49 3.15 3.59
C TYR A 104 -13.40 3.71 2.52
N ASP A 105 -14.72 3.60 2.74
CA ASP A 105 -15.70 4.24 1.89
C ASP A 105 -16.58 5.18 2.73
N GLY A 106 -17.67 5.66 2.14
CA GLY A 106 -18.54 6.61 2.81
C GLY A 106 -19.20 6.11 4.09
N ASP A 107 -19.27 4.79 4.25
CA ASP A 107 -19.89 4.16 5.41
C ASP A 107 -18.89 3.71 6.47
N GLY A 108 -17.60 3.86 6.19
CA GLY A 108 -16.58 3.52 7.14
C GLY A 108 -15.55 2.54 6.59
N LYS A 109 -15.04 1.71 7.49
CA LYS A 109 -13.92 0.83 7.21
C LYS A 109 -14.39 -0.52 6.72
N HIS A 110 -13.84 -0.95 5.60
CA HIS A 110 -14.12 -2.29 5.03
C HIS A 110 -12.80 -3.02 4.82
N THR A 111 -12.78 -4.30 5.20
CA THR A 111 -11.65 -5.17 4.96
C THR A 111 -12.03 -6.15 3.84
N TYR A 112 -11.20 -6.22 2.81
CA TYR A 112 -11.42 -7.13 1.69
C TYR A 112 -10.38 -8.23 1.73
N VAL A 113 -10.86 -9.46 1.61
CA VAL A 113 -10.01 -10.64 1.54
C VAL A 113 -10.20 -11.25 0.15
N LYS A 114 -9.12 -11.65 -0.46
CA LYS A 114 -9.15 -12.26 -1.77
C LYS A 114 -9.86 -13.61 -1.73
#